data_0034cd8a4aa8d452f0c146beeb4c7c98
#
_entry.id   0034cd8a4aa8d452f0c146beeb4c7c98
#
_cell.length_a   1.000
_cell.length_b   1.000
_cell.length_c   1.000
_cell.angle_alpha   90.00
_cell.angle_beta   90.00
_cell.angle_gamma   90.00
#
_symmetry.space_group_name_H-M   'P 1'
#
loop_
_entity.id
_entity.type
_entity.pdbx_description
1 polymer ?
#
loop_
_entity_poly.entity_id
_entity_poly.type
_entity_poly.pdbx_seq_one_letter_code
_entity_poly.pdbx_strand_id
1 'polypeptide(L)'
;MGQMTEVLLNGAMYRRFVNQRLAPVYDTYDLNAVDVKVILFLQSCGTDENRMSDIVKREATNKGLISQSVAKLHERGLVDLQEDAADRRVRHLSLTNGAEQVAEDLRTVYEEIHREVFDGVDAGELRSFLRVTEKIVDNLNEMAGIE
;
A
#
# COMPACT_ATOMS: atom_id res chain seq x y z
N MET A 1 20.34 -21.37 2.55
CA MET A 1 20.04 -20.25 3.50
C MET A 1 20.56 -18.92 3.00
N GLY A 2 21.77 -18.80 2.51
CA GLY A 2 22.33 -17.52 2.03
C GLY A 2 21.53 -16.84 0.91
N GLN A 3 21.10 -17.57 -0.10
CA GLN A 3 20.34 -17.00 -1.24
C GLN A 3 18.96 -16.44 -0.84
N MET A 4 18.25 -17.11 0.07
CA MET A 4 16.93 -16.64 0.53
C MET A 4 17.05 -15.39 1.39
N THR A 5 18.08 -15.32 2.23
CA THR A 5 18.39 -14.12 3.02
C THR A 5 18.77 -12.95 2.11
N GLU A 6 19.47 -13.21 1.02
CA GLU A 6 19.86 -12.19 0.03
C GLU A 6 18.67 -11.64 -0.73
N VAL A 7 17.72 -12.48 -1.13
CA VAL A 7 16.45 -12.05 -1.77
C VAL A 7 15.60 -11.22 -0.83
N LEU A 8 15.51 -11.60 0.45
CA LEU A 8 14.77 -10.83 1.47
C LEU A 8 15.48 -9.50 1.80
N LEU A 9 16.80 -9.47 1.81
CA LEU A 9 17.58 -8.24 2.00
C LEU A 9 17.47 -7.27 0.81
N ASN A 10 17.26 -7.77 -0.39
CA ASN A 10 17.02 -6.95 -1.59
C ASN A 10 15.66 -6.22 -1.58
N GLY A 11 14.77 -6.48 -0.62
CA GLY A 11 13.56 -5.68 -0.42
C GLY A 11 13.83 -4.20 -0.17
N ALA A 12 15.00 -3.85 0.39
CA ALA A 12 15.44 -2.46 0.52
C ALA A 12 15.78 -1.83 -0.84
N MET A 13 16.40 -2.60 -1.74
CA MET A 13 16.71 -2.18 -3.11
C MET A 13 15.42 -1.94 -3.91
N TYR A 14 14.47 -2.87 -3.83
CA TYR A 14 13.17 -2.71 -4.47
C TYR A 14 12.44 -1.45 -3.97
N ARG A 15 12.34 -1.24 -2.66
CA ARG A 15 11.73 -0.03 -2.08
C ARG A 15 12.43 1.25 -2.54
N ARG A 16 13.78 1.25 -2.60
CA ARG A 16 14.55 2.39 -3.09
C ARG A 16 14.23 2.70 -4.55
N PHE A 17 14.16 1.66 -5.39
CA PHE A 17 13.81 1.78 -6.80
C PHE A 17 12.40 2.32 -6.98
N VAL A 18 11.40 1.77 -6.27
CA VAL A 18 10.02 2.24 -6.31
C VAL A 18 9.91 3.71 -5.89
N ASN A 19 10.54 4.10 -4.78
CA ASN A 19 10.52 5.48 -4.32
C ASN A 19 11.18 6.45 -5.31
N GLN A 20 12.25 6.02 -5.98
CA GLN A 20 12.90 6.82 -7.01
C GLN A 20 12.00 7.04 -8.23
N ARG A 21 11.24 6.02 -8.64
CA ARG A 21 10.29 6.10 -9.75
C ARG A 21 9.06 6.94 -9.40
N LEU A 22 8.64 6.91 -8.13
CA LEU A 22 7.52 7.70 -7.62
C LEU A 22 7.86 9.15 -7.28
N ALA A 23 9.14 9.51 -7.22
CA ALA A 23 9.57 10.86 -6.85
C ALA A 23 8.86 11.99 -7.63
N PRO A 24 8.66 11.89 -8.96
CA PRO A 24 7.91 12.91 -9.70
C PRO A 24 6.46 13.06 -9.24
N VAL A 25 5.81 11.95 -8.86
CA VAL A 25 4.43 11.97 -8.33
C VAL A 25 4.41 12.59 -6.93
N TYR A 26 5.38 12.23 -6.08
CA TYR A 26 5.53 12.86 -4.76
C TYR A 26 5.66 14.37 -4.87
N ASP A 27 6.51 14.85 -5.77
CA ASP A 27 6.76 16.28 -5.96
C ASP A 27 5.55 17.00 -6.57
N THR A 28 4.91 16.40 -7.58
CA THR A 28 3.76 17.00 -8.27
C THR A 28 2.56 17.19 -7.33
N TYR A 29 2.31 16.21 -6.48
CA TYR A 29 1.13 16.19 -5.61
C TYR A 29 1.44 16.48 -4.15
N ASP A 30 2.67 16.85 -3.80
CA ASP A 30 3.12 17.05 -2.40
C ASP A 30 2.71 15.88 -1.50
N LEU A 31 3.07 14.67 -1.93
CA LEU A 31 2.80 13.42 -1.22
C LEU A 31 4.08 12.82 -0.63
N ASN A 32 3.91 12.01 0.39
CA ASN A 32 4.95 11.14 0.92
C ASN A 32 4.60 9.66 0.71
N ALA A 33 5.51 8.77 1.07
CA ALA A 33 5.32 7.33 0.89
C ALA A 33 4.11 6.77 1.66
N VAL A 34 3.74 7.34 2.80
CA VAL A 34 2.57 6.93 3.59
C VAL A 34 1.28 7.38 2.90
N ASP A 35 1.26 8.61 2.36
CA ASP A 35 0.11 9.13 1.61
C ASP A 35 -0.19 8.24 0.40
N VAL A 36 0.85 7.84 -0.33
CA VAL A 36 0.72 6.93 -1.47
C VAL A 36 0.18 5.56 -1.07
N LYS A 37 0.63 5.00 0.05
CA LYS A 37 0.08 3.74 0.58
C LYS A 37 -1.42 3.86 0.88
N VAL A 38 -1.86 4.95 1.50
CA VAL A 38 -3.28 5.20 1.78
C VAL A 38 -4.07 5.28 0.48
N ILE A 39 -3.61 6.04 -0.52
CA ILE A 39 -4.31 6.18 -1.81
C ILE A 39 -4.42 4.83 -2.53
N LEU A 40 -3.32 4.07 -2.64
CA LEU A 40 -3.31 2.77 -3.31
C LEU A 40 -4.17 1.74 -2.58
N PHE A 41 -4.17 1.77 -1.24
CA PHE A 41 -5.05 0.92 -0.44
C PHE A 41 -6.52 1.21 -0.78
N LEU A 42 -6.93 2.48 -0.72
CA LEU A 42 -8.31 2.89 -0.99
C LEU A 42 -8.73 2.67 -2.44
N GLN A 43 -7.80 2.69 -3.39
CA GLN A 43 -8.06 2.37 -4.79
C GLN A 43 -8.37 0.88 -5.01
N SER A 44 -7.83 0.00 -4.17
CA SER A 44 -7.91 -1.46 -4.31
C SER A 44 -8.80 -2.15 -3.28
N CYS A 45 -9.20 -1.48 -2.19
CA CYS A 45 -10.01 -2.08 -1.14
C CYS A 45 -11.50 -2.11 -1.52
N GLY A 46 -12.22 -3.08 -0.93
CA GLY A 46 -13.68 -3.11 -0.98
C GLY A 46 -14.31 -2.11 0.01
N THR A 47 -15.62 -1.91 -0.12
CA THR A 47 -16.39 -1.01 0.75
C THR A 47 -16.45 -1.47 2.21
N ASP A 48 -16.23 -2.75 2.48
CA ASP A 48 -16.28 -3.33 3.82
C ASP A 48 -14.92 -3.32 4.54
N GLU A 49 -13.82 -3.11 3.82
CA GLU A 49 -12.44 -3.14 4.30
C GLU A 49 -11.74 -1.78 4.09
N ASN A 50 -12.44 -0.70 4.30
CA ASN A 50 -11.95 0.65 4.04
C ASN A 50 -11.81 1.51 5.31
N ARG A 51 -11.53 0.87 6.45
CA ARG A 51 -11.29 1.55 7.72
C ARG A 51 -9.81 1.85 7.91
N MET A 52 -9.51 2.81 8.76
CA MET A 52 -8.11 3.12 9.13
C MET A 52 -7.37 1.89 9.70
N SER A 53 -8.06 1.05 10.48
CA SER A 53 -7.51 -0.19 11.03
C SER A 53 -7.10 -1.19 9.94
N ASP A 54 -7.84 -1.23 8.84
CA ASP A 54 -7.56 -2.15 7.73
C ASP A 54 -6.28 -1.71 7.00
N ILE A 55 -6.09 -0.40 6.82
CA ILE A 55 -4.84 0.15 6.26
C ILE A 55 -3.65 -0.19 7.16
N VAL A 56 -3.79 0.03 8.48
CA VAL A 56 -2.72 -0.26 9.45
C VAL A 56 -2.32 -1.73 9.40
N LYS A 57 -3.30 -2.64 9.36
CA LYS A 57 -3.08 -4.08 9.31
C LYS A 57 -2.40 -4.50 8.00
N ARG A 58 -2.91 -4.06 6.86
CA ARG A 58 -2.40 -4.44 5.53
C ARG A 58 -1.00 -3.89 5.26
N GLU A 59 -0.77 -2.64 5.62
CA GLU A 59 0.49 -1.95 5.33
C GLU A 59 1.56 -2.14 6.41
N ALA A 60 1.25 -2.88 7.48
CA ALA A 60 2.12 -3.10 8.64
C ALA A 60 2.81 -1.79 9.11
N THR A 61 2.05 -0.69 9.12
CA THR A 61 2.55 0.66 9.37
C THR A 61 1.99 1.20 10.68
N ASN A 62 2.72 2.12 11.31
CA ASN A 62 2.32 2.77 12.54
C ASN A 62 0.98 3.51 12.39
N LYS A 63 0.03 3.26 13.31
CA LYS A 63 -1.29 3.89 13.33
C LYS A 63 -1.23 5.42 13.30
N GLY A 64 -0.27 6.02 14.02
CA GLY A 64 -0.11 7.47 14.05
C GLY A 64 0.24 8.06 12.69
N LEU A 65 1.12 7.39 11.93
CA LEU A 65 1.49 7.82 10.58
C LEU A 65 0.30 7.72 9.61
N ILE A 66 -0.47 6.64 9.68
CA ILE A 66 -1.68 6.50 8.86
C ILE A 66 -2.71 7.57 9.23
N SER A 67 -2.92 7.83 10.53
CA SER A 67 -3.85 8.87 10.99
C SER A 67 -3.47 10.27 10.49
N GLN A 68 -2.19 10.63 10.55
CA GLN A 68 -1.69 11.90 10.01
C GLN A 68 -1.87 12.01 8.50
N SER A 69 -1.55 10.94 7.77
CA SER A 69 -1.72 10.90 6.32
C SER A 69 -3.19 11.04 5.92
N VAL A 70 -4.08 10.28 6.55
CA VAL A 70 -5.53 10.37 6.30
C VAL A 70 -6.05 11.77 6.58
N ALA A 71 -5.67 12.41 7.68
CA ALA A 71 -6.05 13.77 8.01
C ALA A 71 -5.57 14.78 6.95
N LYS A 72 -4.30 14.68 6.53
CA LYS A 72 -3.72 15.50 5.45
C LYS A 72 -4.47 15.32 4.14
N LEU A 73 -4.72 14.08 3.72
CA LEU A 73 -5.40 13.78 2.47
C LEU A 73 -6.87 14.23 2.49
N HIS A 74 -7.53 14.12 3.63
CA HIS A 74 -8.90 14.62 3.82
C HIS A 74 -8.97 16.14 3.75
N GLU A 75 -8.08 16.85 4.45
CA GLU A 75 -7.96 18.31 4.39
C GLU A 75 -7.73 18.82 2.97
N ARG A 76 -7.02 18.05 2.16
CA ARG A 76 -6.74 18.36 0.74
C ARG A 76 -7.87 17.92 -0.21
N GLY A 77 -8.94 17.34 0.31
CA GLY A 77 -10.07 16.89 -0.50
C GLY A 77 -9.77 15.66 -1.38
N LEU A 78 -8.76 14.86 -1.05
CA LEU A 78 -8.41 13.62 -1.76
C LEU A 78 -9.06 12.38 -1.15
N VAL A 79 -9.37 12.42 0.15
CA VAL A 79 -10.02 11.34 0.88
C VAL A 79 -11.27 11.88 1.57
N ASP A 80 -12.36 11.14 1.50
CA ASP A 80 -13.59 11.39 2.24
C ASP A 80 -13.70 10.44 3.44
N LEU A 81 -14.37 10.93 4.49
CA LEU A 81 -14.60 10.25 5.76
C LEU A 81 -16.09 10.15 6.01
N GLN A 82 -16.64 8.94 6.01
CA GLN A 82 -18.05 8.69 6.30
C GLN A 82 -18.18 7.93 7.62
N GLU A 83 -19.07 8.39 8.50
CA GLU A 83 -19.42 7.65 9.71
C GLU A 83 -20.23 6.41 9.35
N ASP A 84 -19.94 5.29 10.01
CA ASP A 84 -20.73 4.08 9.87
C ASP A 84 -22.14 4.30 10.44
N ALA A 85 -23.15 3.77 9.74
CA ALA A 85 -24.56 3.97 10.12
C ALA A 85 -24.94 3.27 11.44
N ALA A 86 -24.24 2.20 11.79
CA ALA A 86 -24.49 1.39 12.99
C ALA A 86 -23.61 1.82 14.18
N ASP A 87 -22.36 2.23 13.92
CA ASP A 87 -21.42 2.69 14.95
C ASP A 87 -20.65 3.94 14.51
N ARG A 88 -21.06 5.09 15.02
CA ARG A 88 -20.43 6.39 14.73
C ARG A 88 -18.95 6.50 15.12
N ARG A 89 -18.41 5.55 15.87
CA ARG A 89 -16.97 5.48 16.20
C ARG A 89 -16.16 4.93 15.06
N VAL A 90 -16.82 4.23 14.14
CA VAL A 90 -16.20 3.65 12.94
C VAL A 90 -16.34 4.67 11.80
N ARG A 91 -15.23 4.91 11.10
CA ARG A 91 -15.21 5.76 9.92
C ARG A 91 -14.72 4.96 8.73
N HIS A 92 -15.46 5.05 7.65
CA HIS A 92 -15.13 4.53 6.35
C HIS A 92 -14.41 5.59 5.54
N LEU A 93 -13.38 5.17 4.84
CA LEU A 93 -12.54 6.01 4.00
C LEU A 93 -12.84 5.73 2.53
N SER A 94 -12.86 6.75 1.70
CA SER A 94 -12.96 6.59 0.24
C SER A 94 -12.16 7.68 -0.47
N LEU A 95 -11.70 7.38 -1.68
CA LEU A 95 -11.12 8.40 -2.55
C LEU A 95 -12.24 9.29 -3.09
N THR A 96 -11.95 10.58 -3.18
CA THR A 96 -12.84 11.54 -3.83
C THR A 96 -12.56 11.62 -5.32
N ASN A 97 -13.46 12.28 -6.07
CA ASN A 97 -13.19 12.61 -7.48
C ASN A 97 -11.92 13.47 -7.64
N GLY A 98 -11.56 14.27 -6.63
CA GLY A 98 -10.32 15.05 -6.61
C GLY A 98 -9.04 14.19 -6.59
N ALA A 99 -9.15 12.93 -6.18
CA ALA A 99 -8.04 11.98 -6.16
C ALA A 99 -7.87 11.17 -7.46
N GLU A 100 -8.79 11.28 -8.42
CA GLU A 100 -8.76 10.44 -9.64
C GLU A 100 -7.45 10.57 -10.41
N GLN A 101 -6.98 11.79 -10.62
CA GLN A 101 -5.77 12.02 -11.40
C GLN A 101 -4.52 11.48 -10.69
N VAL A 102 -4.38 11.73 -9.40
CA VAL A 102 -3.23 11.22 -8.64
C VAL A 102 -3.26 9.69 -8.54
N ALA A 103 -4.44 9.10 -8.38
CA ALA A 103 -4.60 7.65 -8.35
C ALA A 103 -4.23 7.01 -9.69
N GLU A 104 -4.61 7.63 -10.80
CA GLU A 104 -4.25 7.18 -12.14
C GLU A 104 -2.75 7.31 -12.43
N ASP A 105 -2.12 8.43 -12.04
CA ASP A 105 -0.68 8.62 -12.21
C ASP A 105 0.12 7.59 -11.39
N LEU A 106 -0.31 7.33 -10.16
CA LEU A 106 0.29 6.27 -9.32
C LEU A 106 0.13 4.89 -9.97
N ARG A 107 -1.05 4.57 -10.48
CA ARG A 107 -1.32 3.30 -11.16
C ARG A 107 -0.39 3.12 -12.36
N THR A 108 -0.25 4.15 -13.19
CA THR A 108 0.61 4.15 -14.36
C THR A 108 2.07 3.85 -13.99
N VAL A 109 2.60 4.56 -12.99
CA VAL A 109 3.99 4.34 -12.53
C VAL A 109 4.18 2.91 -11.99
N TYR A 110 3.22 2.39 -11.22
CA TYR A 110 3.29 1.02 -10.70
C TYR A 110 3.19 -0.03 -11.80
N GLU A 111 2.39 0.18 -12.83
CA GLU A 111 2.32 -0.72 -14.00
C GLU A 111 3.64 -0.74 -14.77
N GLU A 112 4.31 0.40 -14.93
CA GLU A 112 5.64 0.49 -15.52
C GLU A 112 6.68 -0.23 -14.68
N ILE A 113 6.70 0.01 -13.37
CA ILE A 113 7.59 -0.68 -12.43
C ILE A 113 7.37 -2.20 -12.52
N HIS A 114 6.12 -2.65 -12.49
CA HIS A 114 5.79 -4.06 -12.57
C HIS A 114 6.32 -4.67 -13.87
N ARG A 115 6.10 -4.03 -15.01
CA ARG A 115 6.57 -4.49 -16.31
C ARG A 115 8.08 -4.60 -16.37
N GLU A 116 8.82 -3.61 -15.84
CA GLU A 116 10.28 -3.61 -15.85
C GLU A 116 10.88 -4.62 -14.86
N VAL A 117 10.35 -4.69 -13.64
CA VAL A 117 10.90 -5.54 -12.57
C VAL A 117 10.62 -7.03 -12.82
N PHE A 118 9.48 -7.34 -13.41
CA PHE A 118 9.07 -8.73 -13.68
C PHE A 118 9.25 -9.13 -15.14
N ASP A 119 10.05 -8.38 -15.91
CA ASP A 119 10.37 -8.76 -17.28
C ASP A 119 11.04 -10.14 -17.32
N GLY A 120 10.54 -11.01 -18.17
CA GLY A 120 11.02 -12.40 -18.28
C GLY A 120 10.55 -13.35 -17.17
N VAL A 121 9.79 -12.89 -16.18
CA VAL A 121 9.19 -13.76 -15.15
C VAL A 121 7.84 -14.29 -15.60
N ASP A 122 7.69 -15.62 -15.66
CA ASP A 122 6.43 -16.26 -15.99
C ASP A 122 5.36 -16.03 -14.89
N ALA A 123 4.11 -15.85 -15.33
CA ALA A 123 3.01 -15.58 -14.39
C ALA A 123 2.78 -16.74 -13.40
N GLY A 124 3.10 -17.99 -13.76
CA GLY A 124 3.03 -19.15 -12.86
C GLY A 124 4.15 -19.12 -11.83
N GLU A 125 5.35 -18.71 -12.21
CA GLU A 125 6.48 -18.52 -11.31
C GLU A 125 6.18 -17.42 -10.29
N LEU A 126 5.65 -16.29 -10.74
CA LEU A 126 5.27 -15.19 -9.86
C LEU A 126 4.20 -15.61 -8.84
N ARG A 127 3.14 -16.31 -9.29
CA ARG A 127 2.11 -16.84 -8.38
C ARG A 127 2.69 -17.82 -7.36
N SER A 128 3.62 -18.66 -7.77
CA SER A 128 4.29 -19.61 -6.88
C SER A 128 5.13 -18.92 -5.84
N PHE A 129 5.87 -17.89 -6.25
CA PHE A 129 6.67 -17.05 -5.36
C PHE A 129 5.79 -16.33 -4.33
N LEU A 130 4.71 -15.68 -4.76
CA LEU A 130 3.78 -14.99 -3.86
C LEU A 130 3.19 -15.96 -2.82
N ARG A 131 2.72 -17.13 -3.24
CA ARG A 131 2.18 -18.16 -2.35
C ARG A 131 3.21 -18.64 -1.32
N VAL A 132 4.46 -18.80 -1.70
CA VAL A 132 5.53 -19.19 -0.77
C VAL A 132 5.82 -18.08 0.22
N THR A 133 5.86 -16.82 -0.25
CA THR A 133 6.08 -15.65 0.59
C THR A 133 4.97 -15.47 1.62
N GLU A 134 3.71 -15.64 1.22
CA GLU A 134 2.56 -15.61 2.15
C GLU A 134 2.72 -16.63 3.27
N LYS A 135 3.03 -17.89 2.94
CA LYS A 135 3.28 -18.92 3.95
C LYS A 135 4.40 -18.58 4.92
N ILE A 136 5.47 -17.98 4.41
CA ILE A 136 6.60 -17.55 5.27
C ILE A 136 6.14 -16.44 6.22
N VAL A 137 5.38 -15.47 5.71
CA VAL A 137 4.84 -14.38 6.53
C VAL A 137 3.87 -14.92 7.60
N ASP A 138 2.98 -15.84 7.23
CA ASP A 138 2.05 -16.47 8.19
C ASP A 138 2.82 -17.18 9.31
N ASN A 139 3.82 -17.98 8.97
CA ASN A 139 4.67 -18.66 9.96
C ASN A 139 5.40 -17.64 10.88
N LEU A 140 5.88 -16.54 10.33
CA LEU A 140 6.52 -15.49 11.12
C LEU A 140 5.53 -14.79 12.07
N ASN A 141 4.30 -14.53 11.62
CA ASN A 141 3.26 -13.94 12.46
C ASN A 141 2.87 -14.87 13.59
N GLU A 142 2.67 -16.17 13.33
CA GLU A 142 2.41 -17.18 14.36
C GLU A 142 3.54 -17.25 15.40
N MET A 143 4.80 -17.25 14.96
CA MET A 143 5.97 -17.29 15.86
C MET A 143 6.11 -16.01 16.67
N ALA A 144 5.74 -14.85 16.12
CA ALA A 144 5.81 -13.56 16.78
C ALA A 144 4.60 -13.28 17.68
N GLY A 145 3.56 -14.13 17.67
CA GLY A 145 2.31 -13.92 18.43
C GLY A 145 1.53 -12.69 17.95
N ILE A 146 1.69 -12.32 16.68
CA ILE A 146 1.00 -11.20 16.05
C ILE A 146 -0.22 -11.80 15.33
N GLU A 147 -1.42 -11.65 15.92
CA GLU A 147 -2.70 -11.94 15.28
C GLU A 147 -3.16 -10.78 14.38
#